data_ba6cbbcfda5babfc769c42da875114d1
#
_entry.id   ba6cbbcfda5babfc769c42da875114d1
#
_cell.length_a   1.000
_cell.length_b   1.000
_cell.length_c   1.000
_cell.angle_alpha   90.00
_cell.angle_beta   90.00
_cell.angle_gamma   90.00
#
_symmetry.space_group_name_H-M   'P 1'
#
loop_
_entity.id
_entity.type
_entity.pdbx_description
1 polymer ?
#
loop_
_entity_poly.entity_id
_entity_poly.type
_entity_poly.pdbx_seq_one_letter_code
_entity_poly.pdbx_strand_id
1 'polypeptide(L)'
;MKTPLIAALLLATSMAQAANLSDALTAYDGGDLKGAARGFAESAKRGEALGQFNLAMMNLRKELPGASDAKAWQLLQRAAAQNLAVAENALGEMIEQGRRGKPDPAAACGWFERAGEHGNGDGALAVATCYYLGRGRTQDMRQAHRWYLEAAKAGDVGAQYLVASMFESGLGVEADERLARYWYDVAARNGDVAAKAKLKAMQDADAST
;
A
#
# COMPACT_ATOMS: atom_id res chain seq x y z
N MET A 1 -34.52 13.85 31.32
CA MET A 1 -33.93 14.53 30.16
C MET A 1 -32.50 14.97 30.50
N LYS A 2 -31.48 14.11 30.27
CA LYS A 2 -30.05 14.46 30.42
C LYS A 2 -29.21 13.56 29.52
N THR A 3 -29.28 13.75 28.19
CA THR A 3 -28.44 12.98 27.24
C THR A 3 -27.99 13.74 25.98
N PRO A 4 -27.71 15.06 25.99
CA PRO A 4 -26.98 15.66 24.87
C PRO A 4 -25.48 15.90 25.10
N LEU A 5 -24.99 15.81 26.38
CA LEU A 5 -23.59 16.14 26.69
C LEU A 5 -22.56 15.11 26.23
N ILE A 6 -22.90 13.81 26.20
CA ILE A 6 -21.94 12.76 25.83
C ILE A 6 -21.67 12.74 24.34
N ALA A 7 -22.69 12.92 23.50
CA ALA A 7 -22.52 12.97 22.04
C ALA A 7 -21.74 14.21 21.57
N ALA A 8 -21.98 15.36 22.18
CA ALA A 8 -21.25 16.60 21.88
C ALA A 8 -19.78 16.52 22.34
N LEU A 9 -19.50 15.86 23.44
CA LEU A 9 -18.13 15.65 23.94
C LEU A 9 -17.35 14.68 23.04
N LEU A 10 -17.98 13.60 22.58
CA LEU A 10 -17.36 12.65 21.65
C LEU A 10 -17.06 13.26 20.29
N LEU A 11 -17.96 14.11 19.75
CA LEU A 11 -17.74 14.83 18.50
C LEU A 11 -16.64 15.90 18.65
N ALA A 12 -16.61 16.63 19.75
CA ALA A 12 -15.58 17.64 20.00
C ALA A 12 -14.20 17.00 20.20
N THR A 13 -14.10 15.85 20.88
CA THR A 13 -12.84 15.11 21.02
C THR A 13 -12.35 14.57 19.68
N SER A 14 -13.24 14.04 18.83
CA SER A 14 -12.85 13.56 17.49
C SER A 14 -12.36 14.68 16.57
N MET A 15 -12.99 15.85 16.61
CA MET A 15 -12.54 17.04 15.86
C MET A 15 -11.20 17.58 16.37
N ALA A 16 -11.00 17.67 17.68
CA ALA A 16 -9.73 18.09 18.25
C ALA A 16 -8.60 17.08 17.97
N GLN A 17 -8.91 15.80 17.92
CA GLN A 17 -7.98 14.74 17.56
C GLN A 17 -7.57 14.83 16.09
N ALA A 18 -8.53 15.06 15.18
CA ALA A 18 -8.26 15.27 13.77
C ALA A 18 -7.42 16.54 13.53
N ALA A 19 -7.70 17.63 14.24
CA ALA A 19 -6.92 18.84 14.17
C ALA A 19 -5.46 18.61 14.58
N ASN A 20 -5.21 17.92 15.69
CA ASN A 20 -3.86 17.61 16.15
C ASN A 20 -3.03 16.76 15.18
N LEU A 21 -3.65 15.81 14.48
CA LEU A 21 -2.96 15.02 13.45
C LEU A 21 -2.70 15.84 12.18
N SER A 22 -3.65 16.67 11.77
CA SER A 22 -3.51 17.60 10.65
C SER A 22 -2.38 18.60 10.88
N ASP A 23 -2.30 19.17 12.09
CA ASP A 23 -1.23 20.10 12.45
C ASP A 23 0.14 19.42 12.42
N ALA A 24 0.22 18.17 12.89
CA ALA A 24 1.45 17.37 12.84
C ALA A 24 1.89 17.05 11.40
N LEU A 25 0.94 16.76 10.50
CA LEU A 25 1.22 16.55 9.07
C LEU A 25 1.70 17.85 8.43
N THR A 26 1.03 18.98 8.70
CA THR A 26 1.44 20.30 8.21
C THR A 26 2.86 20.67 8.69
N ALA A 27 3.17 20.40 9.97
CA ALA A 27 4.51 20.61 10.51
C ALA A 27 5.56 19.74 9.80
N TYR A 28 5.21 18.48 9.51
CA TYR A 28 6.08 17.57 8.78
C TYR A 28 6.37 18.07 7.36
N ASP A 29 5.33 18.43 6.62
CA ASP A 29 5.43 18.96 5.26
C ASP A 29 6.21 20.30 5.21
N GLY A 30 6.08 21.11 6.26
CA GLY A 30 6.83 22.34 6.44
C GLY A 30 8.28 22.15 6.94
N GLY A 31 8.71 20.91 7.19
CA GLY A 31 10.07 20.61 7.68
C GLY A 31 10.29 20.77 9.18
N ASP A 32 9.24 21.13 9.96
CA ASP A 32 9.33 21.11 11.43
C ASP A 32 9.19 19.68 11.96
N LEU A 33 10.28 18.90 11.83
CA LEU A 33 10.33 17.52 12.28
C LEU A 33 10.11 17.39 13.80
N LYS A 34 10.47 18.42 14.60
CA LYS A 34 10.24 18.38 16.06
C LYS A 34 8.76 18.58 16.40
N GLY A 35 8.10 19.51 15.73
CA GLY A 35 6.66 19.75 15.87
C GLY A 35 5.85 18.52 15.42
N ALA A 36 6.18 18.00 14.24
CA ALA A 36 5.58 16.78 13.71
C ALA A 36 5.73 15.58 14.67
N ALA A 37 6.95 15.33 15.16
CA ALA A 37 7.21 14.23 16.09
C ALA A 37 6.41 14.35 17.37
N ARG A 38 6.25 15.55 17.93
CA ARG A 38 5.40 15.77 19.11
C ARG A 38 3.94 15.45 18.83
N GLY A 39 3.40 15.97 17.73
CA GLY A 39 2.00 15.72 17.35
C GLY A 39 1.74 14.24 17.07
N PHE A 40 2.59 13.57 16.30
CA PHE A 40 2.46 12.12 16.06
C PHE A 40 2.64 11.28 17.32
N ALA A 41 3.54 11.69 18.25
CA ALA A 41 3.71 10.99 19.51
C ALA A 41 2.47 11.12 20.44
N GLU A 42 1.86 12.28 20.49
CA GLU A 42 0.60 12.48 21.24
C GLU A 42 -0.55 11.66 20.62
N SER A 43 -0.68 11.65 19.28
CA SER A 43 -1.63 10.80 18.56
C SER A 43 -1.37 9.30 18.85
N ALA A 44 -0.11 8.87 18.77
CA ALA A 44 0.29 7.49 19.07
C ALA A 44 0.01 7.07 20.53
N LYS A 45 0.19 7.98 21.50
CA LYS A 45 -0.14 7.74 22.91
C LYS A 45 -1.64 7.55 23.13
N ARG A 46 -2.48 8.24 22.37
CA ARG A 46 -3.94 8.04 22.37
C ARG A 46 -4.35 6.74 21.69
N GLY A 47 -3.41 6.00 21.11
CA GLY A 47 -3.68 4.73 20.43
C GLY A 47 -4.09 4.89 18.95
N GLU A 48 -4.02 6.09 18.37
CA GLU A 48 -4.46 6.35 17.02
C GLU A 48 -3.50 5.72 15.99
N ALA A 49 -4.03 4.89 15.09
CA ALA A 49 -3.23 4.12 14.14
C ALA A 49 -2.37 5.00 13.22
N LEU A 50 -2.92 6.12 12.73
CA LEU A 50 -2.18 7.04 11.84
C LEU A 50 -1.03 7.75 12.59
N GLY A 51 -1.22 8.12 13.86
CA GLY A 51 -0.14 8.68 14.67
C GLY A 51 0.98 7.68 14.92
N GLN A 52 0.62 6.42 15.22
CA GLN A 52 1.57 5.32 15.36
C GLN A 52 2.33 5.08 14.07
N PHE A 53 1.65 5.03 12.93
CA PHE A 53 2.27 4.85 11.62
C PHE A 53 3.24 5.99 11.27
N ASN A 54 2.81 7.25 11.36
CA ASN A 54 3.65 8.38 11.01
C ASN A 54 4.90 8.48 11.91
N LEU A 55 4.73 8.25 13.23
CA LEU A 55 5.86 8.19 14.15
C LEU A 55 6.82 7.02 13.82
N ALA A 56 6.29 5.88 13.38
CA ALA A 56 7.09 4.76 12.91
C ALA A 56 7.89 5.13 11.66
N MET A 57 7.28 5.80 10.68
CA MET A 57 7.96 6.24 9.47
C MET A 57 9.10 7.21 9.76
N MET A 58 8.91 8.16 10.71
CA MET A 58 10.00 9.03 11.16
C MET A 58 11.16 8.25 11.80
N ASN A 59 10.86 7.16 12.54
CA ASN A 59 11.90 6.26 13.08
C ASN A 59 12.63 5.51 11.95
N LEU A 60 11.93 5.01 10.93
CA LEU A 60 12.52 4.30 9.80
C LEU A 60 13.42 5.20 8.96
N ARG A 61 13.05 6.47 8.80
CA ARG A 61 13.82 7.49 8.07
C ARG A 61 14.96 8.08 8.88
N LYS A 62 15.11 7.69 10.17
CA LYS A 62 16.12 8.20 11.09
C LYS A 62 16.03 9.73 11.34
N GLU A 63 14.83 10.27 11.28
CA GLU A 63 14.52 11.69 11.45
C GLU A 63 14.45 12.13 12.94
N LEU A 64 14.49 11.16 13.87
CA LEU A 64 14.36 11.39 15.30
C LEU A 64 15.63 11.04 16.07
N PRO A 65 15.97 11.78 17.14
CA PRO A 65 17.01 11.36 18.07
C PRO A 65 16.72 9.97 18.65
N GLY A 66 17.69 9.06 18.54
CA GLY A 66 17.55 7.67 19.00
C GLY A 66 16.52 6.87 18.21
N ALA A 67 16.26 7.24 16.96
CA ALA A 67 15.44 6.49 16.02
C ALA A 67 16.00 5.07 15.81
N SER A 68 15.11 4.09 15.77
CA SER A 68 15.50 2.70 15.55
C SER A 68 14.39 1.90 14.87
N ASP A 69 14.80 0.87 14.15
CA ASP A 69 13.90 -0.07 13.49
C ASP A 69 13.05 -0.84 14.53
N ALA A 70 13.58 -1.06 15.75
CA ALA A 70 12.83 -1.68 16.83
C ALA A 70 11.63 -0.82 17.30
N LYS A 71 11.84 0.49 17.44
CA LYS A 71 10.74 1.43 17.77
C LYS A 71 9.71 1.51 16.66
N ALA A 72 10.17 1.60 15.41
CA ALA A 72 9.29 1.60 14.25
C ALA A 72 8.44 0.34 14.20
N TRP A 73 9.05 -0.82 14.37
CA TRP A 73 8.37 -2.11 14.38
C TRP A 73 7.23 -2.16 15.40
N GLN A 74 7.49 -1.77 16.66
CA GLN A 74 6.47 -1.77 17.71
C GLN A 74 5.29 -0.85 17.38
N LEU A 75 5.56 0.31 16.80
CA LEU A 75 4.53 1.27 16.40
C LEU A 75 3.71 0.74 15.23
N LEU A 76 4.38 0.17 14.21
CA LEU A 76 3.70 -0.45 13.07
C LEU A 76 2.83 -1.64 13.48
N GLN A 77 3.30 -2.49 14.40
CA GLN A 77 2.48 -3.60 14.91
C GLN A 77 1.19 -3.10 15.59
N ARG A 78 1.27 -2.00 16.35
CA ARG A 78 0.08 -1.40 17.00
C ARG A 78 -0.88 -0.81 15.97
N ALA A 79 -0.37 -0.17 14.93
CA ALA A 79 -1.17 0.38 13.85
C ALA A 79 -1.81 -0.73 13.00
N ALA A 80 -1.05 -1.78 12.65
CA ALA A 80 -1.53 -2.94 11.91
C ALA A 80 -2.58 -3.77 12.68
N ALA A 81 -2.49 -3.81 14.02
CA ALA A 81 -3.52 -4.43 14.86
C ALA A 81 -4.89 -3.72 14.78
N GLN A 82 -4.92 -2.50 14.23
CA GLN A 82 -6.12 -1.72 13.93
C GLN A 82 -6.51 -1.79 12.44
N ASN A 83 -5.95 -2.75 11.69
CA ASN A 83 -6.17 -2.95 10.26
C ASN A 83 -5.74 -1.73 9.40
N LEU A 84 -4.72 -0.99 9.83
CA LEU A 84 -4.16 0.08 9.02
C LEU A 84 -3.28 -0.52 7.91
N ALA A 85 -3.80 -0.62 6.71
CA ALA A 85 -3.20 -1.31 5.58
C ALA A 85 -1.78 -0.82 5.23
N VAL A 86 -1.51 0.50 5.31
CA VAL A 86 -0.17 1.05 5.08
C VAL A 86 0.85 0.61 6.15
N ALA A 87 0.40 0.34 7.38
CA ALA A 87 1.27 -0.19 8.43
C ALA A 87 1.55 -1.69 8.23
N GLU A 88 0.58 -2.44 7.73
CA GLU A 88 0.76 -3.84 7.36
C GLU A 88 1.75 -3.98 6.21
N ASN A 89 1.64 -3.15 5.16
CA ASN A 89 2.60 -3.11 4.07
C ASN A 89 4.02 -2.79 4.58
N ALA A 90 4.16 -1.76 5.41
CA ALA A 90 5.45 -1.38 5.99
C ALA A 90 6.08 -2.49 6.85
N LEU A 91 5.29 -3.30 7.56
CA LEU A 91 5.77 -4.48 8.27
C LEU A 91 6.31 -5.55 7.29
N GLY A 92 5.60 -5.79 6.20
CA GLY A 92 6.05 -6.69 5.13
C GLY A 92 7.40 -6.26 4.57
N GLU A 93 7.54 -4.98 4.22
CA GLU A 93 8.80 -4.39 3.72
C GLU A 93 9.95 -4.52 4.72
N MET A 94 9.70 -4.26 6.01
CA MET A 94 10.73 -4.41 7.05
C MET A 94 11.24 -5.84 7.16
N ILE A 95 10.36 -6.83 7.03
CA ILE A 95 10.72 -8.25 7.07
C ILE A 95 11.48 -8.64 5.79
N GLU A 96 10.99 -8.21 4.63
CA GLU A 96 11.62 -8.49 3.33
C GLU A 96 13.05 -7.93 3.27
N GLN A 97 13.26 -6.72 3.81
CA GLN A 97 14.57 -6.05 3.88
C GLN A 97 15.46 -6.61 5.01
N GLY A 98 14.97 -7.51 5.83
CA GLY A 98 15.73 -8.04 6.97
C GLY A 98 16.02 -7.01 8.07
N ARG A 99 15.22 -5.93 8.21
CA ARG A 99 15.43 -4.89 9.23
C ARG A 99 15.21 -5.36 10.68
N ARG A 100 14.68 -6.57 10.84
CA ARG A 100 14.44 -7.23 12.14
C ARG A 100 15.16 -8.56 12.30
N GLY A 101 16.06 -8.87 11.39
CA GLY A 101 16.80 -10.14 11.39
C GLY A 101 17.12 -10.57 9.97
N LYS A 102 17.09 -11.87 9.70
CA LYS A 102 17.21 -12.36 8.32
C LYS A 102 15.91 -12.09 7.56
N PRO A 103 15.99 -11.76 6.25
CA PRO A 103 14.80 -11.70 5.39
C PRO A 103 13.98 -12.99 5.47
N ASP A 104 12.66 -12.81 5.62
CA ASP A 104 11.69 -13.92 5.61
C ASP A 104 10.61 -13.62 4.57
N PRO A 105 10.78 -14.08 3.33
CA PRO A 105 9.82 -13.84 2.27
C PRO A 105 8.42 -14.38 2.57
N ALA A 106 8.30 -15.50 3.29
CA ALA A 106 7.00 -16.08 3.60
C ALA A 106 6.21 -15.21 4.58
N ALA A 107 6.89 -14.73 5.63
CA ALA A 107 6.28 -13.79 6.58
C ALA A 107 5.98 -12.44 5.92
N ALA A 108 6.87 -11.91 5.07
CA ALA A 108 6.63 -10.67 4.34
C ALA A 108 5.39 -10.76 3.45
N CYS A 109 5.27 -11.84 2.64
CA CYS A 109 4.09 -12.07 1.80
C CYS A 109 2.79 -12.17 2.60
N GLY A 110 2.83 -12.72 3.81
CA GLY A 110 1.65 -12.73 4.70
C GLY A 110 1.21 -11.33 5.12
N TRP A 111 2.13 -10.42 5.36
CA TRP A 111 1.81 -9.04 5.67
C TRP A 111 1.33 -8.25 4.46
N PHE A 112 1.93 -8.45 3.28
CA PHE A 112 1.48 -7.85 2.02
C PHE A 112 0.07 -8.32 1.65
N GLU A 113 -0.25 -9.60 1.87
CA GLU A 113 -1.59 -10.15 1.62
C GLU A 113 -2.64 -9.43 2.49
N ARG A 114 -2.39 -9.28 3.79
CA ARG A 114 -3.26 -8.51 4.68
C ARG A 114 -3.41 -7.05 4.25
N ALA A 115 -2.31 -6.40 3.87
CA ALA A 115 -2.34 -5.03 3.38
C ALA A 115 -3.21 -4.91 2.12
N GLY A 116 -3.08 -5.84 1.17
CA GLY A 116 -3.91 -5.92 -0.02
C GLY A 116 -5.39 -6.17 0.29
N GLU A 117 -5.70 -7.07 1.24
CA GLU A 117 -7.06 -7.32 1.73
C GLU A 117 -7.71 -6.09 2.35
N HIS A 118 -6.91 -5.24 2.99
CA HIS A 118 -7.35 -3.96 3.55
C HIS A 118 -7.23 -2.79 2.56
N GLY A 119 -7.05 -3.07 1.26
CA GLY A 119 -7.13 -2.09 0.18
C GLY A 119 -5.84 -1.31 -0.12
N ASN A 120 -4.69 -1.77 0.39
CA ASN A 120 -3.41 -1.15 0.03
C ASN A 120 -2.92 -1.67 -1.32
N GLY A 121 -2.80 -0.78 -2.31
CA GLY A 121 -2.36 -1.11 -3.67
C GLY A 121 -0.93 -1.65 -3.74
N ASP A 122 -0.01 -1.08 -2.95
CA ASP A 122 1.39 -1.54 -2.88
C ASP A 122 1.47 -2.95 -2.28
N GLY A 123 0.67 -3.23 -1.23
CA GLY A 123 0.54 -4.56 -0.65
C GLY A 123 -0.01 -5.57 -1.66
N ALA A 124 -1.04 -5.19 -2.43
CA ALA A 124 -1.59 -6.02 -3.50
C ALA A 124 -0.53 -6.32 -4.58
N LEU A 125 0.25 -5.32 -5.00
CA LEU A 125 1.35 -5.49 -5.94
C LEU A 125 2.44 -6.43 -5.40
N ALA A 126 2.81 -6.25 -4.14
CA ALA A 126 3.84 -7.08 -3.49
C ALA A 126 3.40 -8.54 -3.36
N VAL A 127 2.17 -8.81 -2.91
CA VAL A 127 1.66 -10.19 -2.82
C VAL A 127 1.45 -10.83 -4.19
N ALA A 128 1.03 -10.05 -5.21
CA ALA A 128 0.98 -10.52 -6.60
C ALA A 128 2.35 -11.02 -7.07
N THR A 129 3.39 -10.27 -6.75
CA THR A 129 4.78 -10.63 -7.06
C THR A 129 5.23 -11.88 -6.31
N CYS A 130 4.81 -12.05 -5.05
CA CYS A 130 5.05 -13.29 -4.29
C CYS A 130 4.52 -14.52 -5.03
N TYR A 131 3.27 -14.48 -5.49
CA TYR A 131 2.66 -15.58 -6.24
C TYR A 131 3.24 -15.75 -7.64
N TYR A 132 3.55 -14.66 -8.33
CA TYR A 132 4.12 -14.70 -9.67
C TYR A 132 5.51 -15.35 -9.69
N LEU A 133 6.37 -14.99 -8.74
CA LEU A 133 7.74 -15.51 -8.66
C LEU A 133 7.85 -16.81 -7.83
N GLY A 134 6.83 -17.19 -7.09
CA GLY A 134 6.94 -18.29 -6.13
C GLY A 134 7.83 -17.96 -4.94
N ARG A 135 8.00 -16.67 -4.60
CA ARG A 135 8.87 -16.21 -3.51
C ARG A 135 8.07 -16.06 -2.22
N GLY A 136 8.36 -16.93 -1.25
CA GLY A 136 7.63 -16.96 0.03
C GLY A 136 6.21 -17.54 -0.06
N ARG A 137 5.77 -17.88 -1.24
CA ARG A 137 4.53 -18.61 -1.58
C ARG A 137 4.80 -19.59 -2.70
N THR A 138 4.00 -20.65 -2.83
CA THR A 138 4.00 -21.47 -4.04
C THR A 138 3.55 -20.61 -5.23
N GLN A 139 4.26 -20.73 -6.36
CA GLN A 139 3.91 -20.00 -7.57
C GLN A 139 2.46 -20.33 -8.00
N ASP A 140 1.67 -19.29 -8.22
CA ASP A 140 0.28 -19.42 -8.67
C ASP A 140 -0.11 -18.21 -9.52
N MET A 141 -0.21 -18.41 -10.83
CA MET A 141 -0.51 -17.35 -11.79
C MET A 141 -1.94 -16.82 -11.65
N ARG A 142 -2.89 -17.62 -11.16
CA ARG A 142 -4.27 -17.16 -10.91
C ARG A 142 -4.32 -16.20 -9.74
N GLN A 143 -3.62 -16.53 -8.64
CA GLN A 143 -3.49 -15.64 -7.50
C GLN A 143 -2.70 -14.37 -7.88
N ALA A 144 -1.61 -14.52 -8.65
CA ALA A 144 -0.85 -13.38 -9.16
C ALA A 144 -1.73 -12.43 -9.97
N HIS A 145 -2.50 -12.95 -10.95
CA HIS A 145 -3.43 -12.14 -11.74
C HIS A 145 -4.47 -11.43 -10.87
N ARG A 146 -5.10 -12.15 -9.93
CA ARG A 146 -6.08 -11.56 -9.01
C ARG A 146 -5.51 -10.37 -8.26
N TRP A 147 -4.31 -10.51 -7.69
CA TRP A 147 -3.70 -9.46 -6.89
C TRP A 147 -3.12 -8.31 -7.73
N TYR A 148 -2.56 -8.60 -8.93
CA TYR A 148 -2.20 -7.55 -9.88
C TYR A 148 -3.41 -6.74 -10.32
N LEU A 149 -4.57 -7.36 -10.48
CA LEU A 149 -5.82 -6.67 -10.82
C LEU A 149 -6.25 -5.70 -9.70
N GLU A 150 -6.10 -6.08 -8.43
CA GLU A 150 -6.37 -5.14 -7.31
C GLU A 150 -5.36 -3.98 -7.28
N ALA A 151 -4.09 -4.23 -7.49
CA ALA A 151 -3.08 -3.16 -7.62
C ALA A 151 -3.36 -2.25 -8.83
N ALA A 152 -3.74 -2.80 -9.98
CA ALA A 152 -4.11 -2.04 -11.17
C ALA A 152 -5.33 -1.14 -10.94
N LYS A 153 -6.35 -1.63 -10.24
CA LYS A 153 -7.54 -0.86 -9.82
C LYS A 153 -7.17 0.25 -8.83
N ALA A 154 -6.17 0.02 -7.98
CA ALA A 154 -5.63 1.03 -7.06
C ALA A 154 -4.77 2.09 -7.77
N GLY A 155 -4.53 1.94 -9.07
CA GLY A 155 -3.84 2.93 -9.91
C GLY A 155 -2.38 2.61 -10.21
N ASP A 156 -1.84 1.45 -9.79
CA ASP A 156 -0.47 1.08 -10.15
C ASP A 156 -0.34 0.84 -11.67
N VAL A 157 0.47 1.65 -12.30
CA VAL A 157 0.62 1.67 -13.78
C VAL A 157 1.32 0.40 -14.27
N GLY A 158 2.29 -0.10 -13.52
CA GLY A 158 2.97 -1.35 -13.85
C GLY A 158 2.03 -2.56 -13.76
N ALA A 159 1.19 -2.59 -12.72
CA ALA A 159 0.18 -3.63 -12.57
C ALA A 159 -0.89 -3.56 -13.69
N GLN A 160 -1.29 -2.36 -14.15
CA GLN A 160 -2.19 -2.19 -15.30
C GLN A 160 -1.62 -2.83 -16.55
N TYR A 161 -0.33 -2.61 -16.84
CA TYR A 161 0.37 -3.25 -17.95
C TYR A 161 0.44 -4.78 -17.79
N LEU A 162 0.80 -5.26 -16.58
CA LEU A 162 0.90 -6.70 -16.32
C LEU A 162 -0.45 -7.41 -16.46
N VAL A 163 -1.53 -6.82 -15.96
CA VAL A 163 -2.89 -7.36 -16.12
C VAL A 163 -3.27 -7.44 -17.59
N ALA A 164 -2.96 -6.39 -18.39
CA ALA A 164 -3.17 -6.40 -19.83
C ALA A 164 -2.42 -7.56 -20.50
N SER A 165 -1.14 -7.73 -20.18
CA SER A 165 -0.30 -8.81 -20.72
C SER A 165 -0.79 -10.21 -20.31
N MET A 166 -1.34 -10.34 -19.09
CA MET A 166 -1.90 -11.61 -18.61
C MET A 166 -3.20 -11.97 -19.37
N PHE A 167 -4.06 -10.98 -19.67
CA PHE A 167 -5.22 -11.20 -20.53
C PHE A 167 -4.82 -11.49 -21.99
N GLU A 168 -3.77 -10.83 -22.52
CA GLU A 168 -3.26 -11.08 -23.87
C GLU A 168 -2.77 -12.52 -24.03
N SER A 169 -2.03 -13.01 -23.04
CA SER A 169 -1.37 -14.33 -23.09
C SER A 169 -2.18 -15.49 -22.49
N GLY A 170 -3.25 -15.21 -21.76
CA GLY A 170 -3.97 -16.23 -20.98
C GLY A 170 -3.21 -16.72 -19.74
N LEU A 171 -2.28 -15.92 -19.22
CA LEU A 171 -1.47 -16.32 -18.07
C LEU A 171 -2.23 -16.13 -16.76
N GLY A 172 -2.67 -17.22 -16.14
CA GLY A 172 -3.41 -17.21 -14.87
C GLY A 172 -4.88 -16.77 -14.99
N VAL A 173 -5.32 -16.42 -16.18
CA VAL A 173 -6.69 -16.02 -16.53
C VAL A 173 -7.00 -16.51 -17.94
N GLU A 174 -8.27 -16.63 -18.30
CA GLU A 174 -8.65 -16.88 -19.69
C GLU A 174 -8.24 -15.69 -20.57
N ALA A 175 -7.66 -15.97 -21.76
CA ALA A 175 -7.25 -14.93 -22.67
C ALA A 175 -8.47 -14.12 -23.15
N ASP A 176 -8.38 -12.80 -23.06
CA ASP A 176 -9.41 -11.87 -23.54
C ASP A 176 -8.74 -10.62 -24.13
N GLU A 177 -8.72 -10.55 -25.44
CA GLU A 177 -8.09 -9.45 -26.18
C GLU A 177 -8.75 -8.10 -25.88
N ARG A 178 -10.07 -8.06 -25.62
CA ARG A 178 -10.78 -6.80 -25.32
C ARG A 178 -10.35 -6.27 -23.96
N LEU A 179 -10.21 -7.17 -22.96
CA LEU A 179 -9.71 -6.79 -21.64
C LEU A 179 -8.23 -6.44 -21.69
N ALA A 180 -7.42 -7.12 -22.51
CA ALA A 180 -6.02 -6.75 -22.73
C ALA A 180 -5.92 -5.32 -23.29
N ARG A 181 -6.66 -5.00 -24.37
CA ARG A 181 -6.71 -3.66 -24.96
C ARG A 181 -7.19 -2.60 -23.96
N TYR A 182 -8.22 -2.92 -23.18
CA TYR A 182 -8.72 -2.01 -22.15
C TYR A 182 -7.64 -1.65 -21.14
N TRP A 183 -6.95 -2.65 -20.57
CA TRP A 183 -5.93 -2.40 -19.57
C TRP A 183 -4.66 -1.77 -20.14
N TYR A 184 -4.26 -2.09 -21.38
CA TYR A 184 -3.20 -1.36 -22.06
C TYR A 184 -3.58 0.11 -22.29
N ASP A 185 -4.83 0.42 -22.64
CA ASP A 185 -5.29 1.81 -22.80
C ASP A 185 -5.25 2.56 -21.46
N VAL A 186 -5.69 1.93 -20.38
CA VAL A 186 -5.59 2.52 -19.03
C VAL A 186 -4.13 2.81 -18.66
N ALA A 187 -3.23 1.84 -18.82
CA ALA A 187 -1.81 2.03 -18.55
C ALA A 187 -1.19 3.14 -19.41
N ALA A 188 -1.51 3.15 -20.71
CA ALA A 188 -1.01 4.15 -21.66
C ALA A 188 -1.47 5.58 -21.30
N ARG A 189 -2.72 5.76 -20.88
CA ARG A 189 -3.25 7.06 -20.38
C ARG A 189 -2.56 7.50 -19.09
N ASN A 190 -2.15 6.55 -18.27
CA ASN A 190 -1.39 6.79 -17.04
C ASN A 190 0.12 6.91 -17.26
N GLY A 191 0.56 6.94 -18.55
CA GLY A 191 1.93 7.28 -18.91
C GLY A 191 2.81 6.09 -19.28
N ASP A 192 2.30 4.84 -19.33
CA ASP A 192 3.08 3.68 -19.72
C ASP A 192 3.39 3.71 -21.23
N VAL A 193 4.67 3.80 -21.57
CA VAL A 193 5.15 3.89 -22.97
C VAL A 193 5.04 2.53 -23.67
N ALA A 194 5.26 1.43 -22.94
CA ALA A 194 5.19 0.08 -23.51
C ALA A 194 3.74 -0.28 -23.86
N ALA A 195 2.79 0.12 -23.02
CA ALA A 195 1.36 -0.05 -23.31
C ALA A 195 0.92 0.69 -24.58
N LYS A 196 1.42 1.93 -24.79
CA LYS A 196 1.17 2.68 -26.04
C LYS A 196 1.67 1.92 -27.27
N ALA A 197 2.87 1.35 -27.19
CA ALA A 197 3.46 0.58 -28.30
C ALA A 197 2.65 -0.70 -28.57
N LYS A 198 2.20 -1.38 -27.52
CA LYS A 198 1.34 -2.57 -27.61
C LYS A 198 0.01 -2.26 -28.31
N LEU A 199 -0.68 -1.20 -27.88
CA LEU A 199 -1.94 -0.78 -28.52
C LEU A 199 -1.78 -0.48 -30.00
N LYS A 200 -0.70 0.24 -30.37
CA LYS A 200 -0.40 0.50 -31.78
C LYS A 200 -0.20 -0.78 -32.55
N ALA A 201 0.59 -1.72 -32.03
CA ALA A 201 0.82 -3.00 -32.70
C ALA A 201 -0.49 -3.80 -32.88
N MET A 202 -1.39 -3.77 -31.90
CA MET A 202 -2.71 -4.42 -32.00
C MET A 202 -3.59 -3.75 -33.08
N GLN A 203 -3.55 -2.41 -33.21
CA GLN A 203 -4.29 -1.68 -34.23
C GLN A 203 -3.75 -1.95 -35.66
N ASP A 204 -2.42 -2.01 -35.79
CA ASP A 204 -1.77 -2.29 -37.08
C ASP A 204 -2.09 -3.72 -37.53
N ALA A 205 -2.21 -4.68 -36.61
CA ALA A 205 -2.61 -6.05 -36.90
C ALA A 205 -4.06 -6.12 -37.43
N ASP A 206 -5.01 -5.40 -36.77
CA ASP A 206 -6.41 -5.35 -37.22
C ASP A 206 -6.58 -4.74 -38.62
N ALA A 207 -5.76 -3.73 -38.96
CA ALA A 207 -5.81 -3.08 -40.26
C ALA A 207 -5.25 -3.97 -41.41
N SER A 208 -4.57 -5.07 -41.07
CA SER A 208 -3.92 -5.98 -41.99
C SER A 208 -4.76 -7.23 -42.32
N THR A 209 -5.86 -7.43 -41.56
CA THR A 209 -6.83 -8.55 -41.72
C THR A 209 -8.08 -8.10 -42.43
#